data_842cc788fe9436fbe4e016a1475eb1ed
#
_entry.id   842cc788fe9436fbe4e016a1475eb1ed
#
_cell.length_a   1.000
_cell.length_b   1.000
_cell.length_c   1.000
_cell.angle_alpha   90.00
_cell.angle_beta   90.00
_cell.angle_gamma   90.00
#
_symmetry.space_group_name_H-M   'P 1'
#
loop_
_entity.id
_entity.type
_entity.pdbx_description
1 polymer ?
#
loop_
_entity_poly.entity_id
_entity_poly.type
_entity_poly.pdbx_seq_one_letter_code
_entity_poly.pdbx_strand_id
1 'polypeptide(L)'
;MNKKICIVYTHHKLGDLIWQLPYIKAISDHHNEKIDLIVRKKTQAQNILKDLKHINSIYYNEFRKGFAYWIDVFKLKKLFSTEKYDYVYILDKVNKPAIAAKLAGIKNIIGPGFKNQKKWITVKNHLDDEDWKLSYSEQSQKLLDINS
;
A
#
# COMPACT_ATOMS: atom_id res chain seq x y z
N MET A 1 -2.50 -22.43 2.22
CA MET A 1 -3.54 -21.57 1.63
C MET A 1 -2.88 -20.31 1.05
N ASN A 2 -3.24 -19.99 -0.15
CA ASN A 2 -2.70 -18.80 -0.82
C ASN A 2 -3.33 -17.54 -0.24
N LYS A 3 -2.50 -16.64 0.28
CA LYS A 3 -2.94 -15.34 0.79
C LYS A 3 -2.96 -14.34 -0.36
N LYS A 4 -3.93 -13.44 -0.35
CA LYS A 4 -3.97 -12.32 -1.29
C LYS A 4 -3.39 -11.08 -0.64
N ILE A 5 -2.36 -10.53 -1.24
CA ILE A 5 -1.58 -9.41 -0.72
C ILE A 5 -1.69 -8.23 -1.68
N CYS A 6 -2.02 -7.07 -1.15
CA CYS A 6 -2.03 -5.82 -1.90
C CYS A 6 -1.06 -4.82 -1.27
N ILE A 7 -0.33 -4.11 -2.11
CA ILE A 7 0.55 -3.01 -1.70
C ILE A 7 0.08 -1.73 -2.36
N VAL A 8 -0.08 -0.67 -1.59
CA VAL A 8 -0.50 0.65 -2.06
C VAL A 8 0.63 1.64 -1.87
N TYR A 9 0.98 2.36 -2.94
CA TYR A 9 1.94 3.45 -2.90
C TYR A 9 1.42 4.63 -3.71
N THR A 10 1.24 5.79 -3.09
CA THR A 10 0.46 6.88 -3.65
C THR A 10 1.28 7.98 -4.33
N HIS A 11 2.61 7.89 -4.31
CA HIS A 11 3.46 8.85 -4.99
C HIS A 11 3.32 8.77 -6.51
N HIS A 12 3.36 9.92 -7.15
CA HIS A 12 3.12 10.03 -8.60
C HIS A 12 4.38 9.91 -9.46
N LYS A 13 5.56 9.96 -8.84
CA LYS A 13 6.84 9.87 -9.55
C LYS A 13 7.29 8.42 -9.68
N LEU A 14 7.67 8.01 -10.87
CA LEU A 14 8.18 6.67 -11.10
C LEU A 14 9.46 6.38 -10.30
N GLY A 15 10.36 7.36 -10.20
CA GLY A 15 11.58 7.22 -9.42
C GLY A 15 11.32 6.87 -7.96
N ASP A 16 10.33 7.51 -7.34
CA ASP A 16 9.94 7.20 -5.95
C ASP A 16 9.40 5.78 -5.82
N LEU A 17 8.63 5.31 -6.82
CA LEU A 17 8.15 3.93 -6.86
C LEU A 17 9.29 2.93 -7.01
N ILE A 18 10.27 3.22 -7.86
CA ILE A 18 11.43 2.35 -8.06
C ILE A 18 12.19 2.15 -6.75
N TRP A 19 12.33 3.16 -5.92
CA TRP A 19 12.94 3.05 -4.59
C TRP A 19 12.17 2.13 -3.64
N GLN A 20 10.89 1.87 -3.90
CA GLN A 20 10.08 0.96 -3.10
C GLN A 20 10.15 -0.50 -3.60
N LEU A 21 10.70 -0.78 -4.78
CA LEU A 21 10.72 -2.13 -5.33
C LEU A 21 11.39 -3.17 -4.42
N PRO A 22 12.51 -2.88 -3.72
CA PRO A 22 13.09 -3.85 -2.78
C PRO A 22 12.14 -4.23 -1.66
N TYR A 23 11.34 -3.29 -1.16
CA TYR A 23 10.37 -3.54 -0.08
C TYR A 23 9.15 -4.29 -0.59
N ILE A 24 8.69 -3.99 -1.80
CA ILE A 24 7.63 -4.73 -2.48
C ILE A 24 8.04 -6.18 -2.65
N LYS A 25 9.26 -6.43 -3.10
CA LYS A 25 9.81 -7.77 -3.23
C LYS A 25 9.91 -8.47 -1.87
N ALA A 26 10.38 -7.78 -0.83
CA ALA A 26 10.51 -8.34 0.51
C ALA A 26 9.15 -8.77 1.07
N ILE A 27 8.09 -8.02 0.84
CA ILE A 27 6.73 -8.38 1.24
C ILE A 27 6.27 -9.64 0.50
N SER A 28 6.50 -9.71 -0.80
CA SER A 28 6.19 -10.89 -1.62
C SER A 28 6.92 -12.13 -1.09
N ASP A 29 8.21 -12.00 -0.82
CA ASP A 29 9.05 -13.09 -0.30
C ASP A 29 8.58 -13.54 1.10
N HIS A 30 8.24 -12.59 1.98
CA HIS A 30 7.76 -12.89 3.33
C HIS A 30 6.49 -13.75 3.33
N HIS A 31 5.58 -13.46 2.42
CA HIS A 31 4.34 -14.22 2.29
C HIS A 31 4.45 -15.42 1.34
N ASN A 32 5.53 -15.50 0.59
CA ASN A 32 5.71 -16.46 -0.50
C ASN A 32 4.56 -16.41 -1.52
N GLU A 33 4.12 -15.21 -1.82
CA GLU A 33 3.00 -14.96 -2.73
C GLU A 33 3.29 -13.80 -3.67
N LYS A 34 2.72 -13.83 -4.86
CA LYS A 34 2.72 -12.66 -5.73
C LYS A 34 1.78 -11.61 -5.16
N ILE A 35 2.12 -10.33 -5.34
CA ILE A 35 1.35 -9.22 -4.81
C ILE A 35 0.62 -8.46 -5.92
N ASP A 36 -0.49 -7.84 -5.57
CA ASP A 36 -1.13 -6.82 -6.39
C ASP A 36 -0.64 -5.44 -5.94
N LEU A 37 -0.37 -4.57 -6.88
CA LEU A 37 0.15 -3.23 -6.63
C LEU A 37 -0.88 -2.18 -7.06
N ILE A 38 -1.17 -1.23 -6.19
CA ILE A 38 -2.02 -0.08 -6.49
C ILE A 38 -1.15 1.17 -6.47
N VAL A 39 -1.10 1.87 -7.60
CA VAL A 39 -0.29 3.07 -7.78
C VAL A 39 -1.06 4.11 -8.61
N ARG A 40 -0.50 5.30 -8.74
CA ARG A 40 -1.06 6.33 -9.62
C ARG A 40 -0.75 6.02 -11.08
N LYS A 41 -1.69 6.31 -11.96
CA LYS A 41 -1.54 6.13 -13.41
C LYS A 41 -0.32 6.86 -13.98
N LYS A 42 0.01 8.00 -13.41
CA LYS A 42 1.15 8.83 -13.85
C LYS A 42 2.49 8.11 -13.73
N THR A 43 2.62 7.08 -12.89
CA THR A 43 3.83 6.26 -12.80
C THR A 43 4.04 5.38 -14.02
N GLN A 44 3.01 5.09 -14.79
CA GLN A 44 3.02 4.13 -15.90
C GLN A 44 3.52 2.73 -15.51
N ALA A 45 3.29 2.35 -14.24
CA ALA A 45 3.82 1.13 -13.67
C ALA A 45 3.39 -0.13 -14.43
N GLN A 46 2.17 -0.17 -14.97
CA GLN A 46 1.70 -1.32 -15.76
C GLN A 46 2.61 -1.60 -16.97
N ASN A 47 3.17 -0.55 -17.59
CA ASN A 47 4.05 -0.70 -18.75
C ASN A 47 5.48 -1.14 -18.35
N ILE A 48 5.92 -0.77 -17.16
CA ILE A 48 7.31 -0.88 -16.72
C ILE A 48 7.52 -2.07 -15.80
N LEU A 49 6.57 -2.36 -14.91
CA LEU A 49 6.73 -3.35 -13.84
C LEU A 49 5.94 -4.64 -14.07
N LYS A 50 5.15 -4.76 -15.12
CA LYS A 50 4.27 -5.91 -15.35
C LYS A 50 5.00 -7.26 -15.45
N ASP A 51 6.25 -7.24 -15.86
CA ASP A 51 7.03 -8.47 -16.09
C ASP A 51 7.81 -8.92 -14.84
N LEU A 52 7.72 -8.19 -13.74
CA LEU A 52 8.35 -8.59 -12.48
C LEU A 52 7.64 -9.82 -11.89
N LYS A 53 8.43 -10.86 -11.61
CA LYS A 53 7.92 -12.19 -11.21
C LYS A 53 7.07 -12.17 -9.93
N HIS A 54 7.35 -11.23 -9.02
CA HIS A 54 6.65 -11.10 -7.73
C HIS A 54 5.39 -10.23 -7.79
N ILE A 55 5.09 -9.64 -8.95
CA ILE A 55 3.89 -8.83 -9.14
C ILE A 55 2.86 -9.64 -9.93
N ASN A 56 1.63 -9.74 -9.39
CA ASN A 56 0.52 -10.40 -10.04
C ASN A 56 -0.26 -9.42 -10.92
N SER A 57 -0.78 -8.34 -10.34
CA SER A 57 -1.55 -7.32 -11.06
C SER A 57 -1.18 -5.93 -10.59
N ILE A 58 -1.33 -4.95 -11.47
CA ILE A 58 -1.11 -3.54 -11.16
C ILE A 58 -2.41 -2.79 -11.47
N TYR A 59 -2.96 -2.12 -10.47
CA TYR A 59 -4.15 -1.30 -10.58
C TYR A 59 -3.79 0.17 -10.45
N TYR A 60 -4.52 1.03 -11.13
CA TYR A 60 -4.37 2.47 -11.00
C TYR A 60 -5.51 3.05 -10.16
N ASN A 61 -5.16 3.96 -9.26
CA ASN A 61 -6.13 4.79 -8.54
C ASN A 61 -5.58 6.21 -8.46
N GLU A 62 -6.46 7.18 -8.60
CA GLU A 62 -6.11 8.58 -8.38
C GLU A 62 -6.30 8.94 -6.91
N PHE A 63 -5.33 9.63 -6.34
CA PHE A 63 -5.37 10.04 -4.95
C PHE A 63 -5.66 11.54 -4.88
N ARG A 64 -6.83 11.92 -5.41
CA ARG A 64 -7.27 13.31 -5.50
C ARG A 64 -7.72 13.85 -4.15
N LYS A 65 -7.80 15.16 -4.04
CA LYS A 65 -8.31 15.87 -2.87
C LYS A 65 -9.73 16.38 -3.11
N GLY A 66 -10.36 16.93 -2.08
CA GLY A 66 -11.67 17.51 -2.15
C GLY A 66 -12.78 16.49 -2.36
N PHE A 67 -13.78 16.84 -3.15
CA PHE A 67 -14.93 15.97 -3.39
C PHE A 67 -14.54 14.64 -4.04
N ALA A 68 -13.60 14.67 -4.97
CA ALA A 68 -13.11 13.48 -5.65
C ALA A 68 -12.39 12.49 -4.70
N TYR A 69 -11.96 12.94 -3.54
CA TYR A 69 -11.36 12.07 -2.50
C TYR A 69 -12.28 10.89 -2.17
N TRP A 70 -13.54 11.16 -1.91
CA TRP A 70 -14.50 10.11 -1.54
C TRP A 70 -14.85 9.19 -2.70
N ILE A 71 -14.87 9.71 -3.92
CA ILE A 71 -15.02 8.87 -5.12
C ILE A 71 -13.87 7.88 -5.21
N ASP A 72 -12.65 8.33 -4.98
CA ASP A 72 -11.46 7.46 -4.99
C ASP A 72 -11.49 6.44 -3.85
N VAL A 73 -11.94 6.83 -2.66
CA VAL A 73 -12.11 5.92 -1.52
C VAL A 73 -13.09 4.79 -1.88
N PHE A 74 -14.23 5.12 -2.46
CA PHE A 74 -15.23 4.11 -2.83
C PHE A 74 -14.77 3.20 -3.96
N LYS A 75 -13.99 3.71 -4.92
CA LYS A 75 -13.36 2.87 -5.95
C LYS A 75 -12.38 1.88 -5.35
N LEU A 76 -11.53 2.32 -4.43
CA LEU A 76 -10.60 1.44 -3.71
C LEU A 76 -11.35 0.43 -2.85
N LYS A 77 -12.37 0.86 -2.12
CA LYS A 77 -13.21 -0.04 -1.34
C LYS A 77 -13.81 -1.15 -2.21
N LYS A 78 -14.33 -0.79 -3.38
CA LYS A 78 -14.90 -1.76 -4.32
C LYS A 78 -13.84 -2.77 -4.77
N LEU A 79 -12.65 -2.32 -5.12
CA LEU A 79 -11.54 -3.19 -5.49
C LEU A 79 -11.17 -4.14 -4.34
N PHE A 80 -10.99 -3.61 -3.14
CA PHE A 80 -10.66 -4.41 -1.97
C PHE A 80 -11.74 -5.44 -1.64
N SER A 81 -13.01 -5.08 -1.77
CA SER A 81 -14.14 -5.99 -1.53
C SER A 81 -14.25 -7.08 -2.59
N THR A 82 -13.96 -6.76 -3.84
CA THR A 82 -14.00 -7.71 -4.96
C THR A 82 -12.85 -8.70 -4.87
N GLU A 83 -11.64 -8.22 -4.63
CA GLU A 83 -10.42 -9.04 -4.58
C GLU A 83 -10.24 -9.79 -3.25
N LYS A 84 -10.84 -9.30 -2.17
CA LYS A 84 -10.81 -9.94 -0.84
C LYS A 84 -9.38 -10.18 -0.33
N TYR A 85 -8.59 -9.11 -0.25
CA TYR A 85 -7.23 -9.20 0.24
C TYR A 85 -7.16 -9.63 1.71
N ASP A 86 -6.20 -10.47 2.04
CA ASP A 86 -5.87 -10.84 3.42
C ASP A 86 -4.99 -9.79 4.08
N TYR A 87 -4.12 -9.15 3.30
CA TYR A 87 -3.20 -8.12 3.75
C TYR A 87 -3.20 -6.94 2.78
N VAL A 88 -3.26 -5.73 3.34
CA VAL A 88 -3.04 -4.48 2.60
C VAL A 88 -1.90 -3.73 3.27
N TYR A 89 -0.80 -3.55 2.55
CA TYR A 89 0.35 -2.77 2.99
C TYR A 89 0.27 -1.39 2.34
N ILE A 90 0.38 -0.36 3.16
CA ILE A 90 0.40 1.04 2.70
C ILE A 90 1.81 1.57 2.98
N LEU A 91 2.58 1.85 1.92
CA LEU A 91 3.99 2.25 2.06
C LEU A 91 4.18 3.76 2.15
N ASP A 92 3.12 4.49 2.45
CA ASP A 92 3.17 5.92 2.70
C ASP A 92 2.14 6.34 3.75
N LYS A 93 2.12 7.63 4.05
CA LYS A 93 1.38 8.20 5.19
C LYS A 93 -0.04 8.69 4.89
N VAL A 94 -0.58 8.35 3.73
CA VAL A 94 -1.92 8.82 3.34
C VAL A 94 -3.03 7.96 3.95
N ASN A 95 -4.16 8.60 4.22
CA ASN A 95 -5.29 7.94 4.89
C ASN A 95 -6.20 7.18 3.94
N LYS A 96 -6.34 7.63 2.71
CA LYS A 96 -7.32 7.12 1.74
C LYS A 96 -7.33 5.60 1.59
N PRO A 97 -6.18 4.94 1.30
CA PRO A 97 -6.18 3.48 1.17
C PRO A 97 -6.48 2.77 2.49
N ALA A 98 -6.07 3.33 3.63
CA ALA A 98 -6.38 2.77 4.94
C ALA A 98 -7.89 2.84 5.23
N ILE A 99 -8.53 3.96 4.94
CA ILE A 99 -9.98 4.13 5.09
C ILE A 99 -10.73 3.13 4.20
N ALA A 100 -10.35 3.03 2.93
CA ALA A 100 -10.98 2.13 1.98
C ALA A 100 -10.84 0.66 2.40
N ALA A 101 -9.65 0.26 2.86
CA ALA A 101 -9.40 -1.10 3.35
C ALA A 101 -10.22 -1.42 4.60
N LYS A 102 -10.31 -0.47 5.53
CA LYS A 102 -11.13 -0.62 6.75
C LYS A 102 -12.60 -0.79 6.40
N LEU A 103 -13.13 0.06 5.52
CA LEU A 103 -14.51 -0.02 5.07
C LEU A 103 -14.82 -1.32 4.30
N ALA A 104 -13.84 -1.87 3.62
CA ALA A 104 -13.97 -3.15 2.92
C ALA A 104 -13.85 -4.37 3.86
N GLY A 105 -13.56 -4.17 5.14
CA GLY A 105 -13.43 -5.24 6.11
C GLY A 105 -12.12 -6.02 6.04
N ILE A 106 -11.06 -5.45 5.46
CA ILE A 106 -9.73 -6.08 5.43
C ILE A 106 -9.20 -6.22 6.86
N LYS A 107 -8.77 -7.42 7.22
CA LYS A 107 -8.32 -7.73 8.58
C LYS A 107 -6.94 -7.20 8.90
N ASN A 108 -6.01 -7.29 7.95
CA ASN A 108 -4.62 -6.91 8.18
C ASN A 108 -4.27 -5.70 7.32
N ILE A 109 -4.38 -4.52 7.90
CA ILE A 109 -4.03 -3.24 7.29
C ILE A 109 -2.77 -2.73 7.96
N ILE A 110 -1.67 -2.69 7.23
CA ILE A 110 -0.33 -2.33 7.71
C ILE A 110 0.09 -1.03 7.05
N GLY A 111 0.55 -0.08 7.84
CA GLY A 111 1.03 1.20 7.35
C GLY A 111 1.89 1.90 8.39
N PRO A 112 2.57 3.01 8.02
CA PRO A 112 3.41 3.76 8.95
C PRO A 112 2.68 4.24 10.21
N GLY A 113 1.39 4.52 10.11
CA GLY A 113 0.57 4.89 11.26
C GLY A 113 0.76 6.33 11.71
N PHE A 114 1.20 7.23 10.82
CA PHE A 114 1.37 8.64 11.15
C PHE A 114 0.02 9.38 11.24
N LYS A 115 -0.09 10.27 12.21
CA LYS A 115 -1.26 11.14 12.41
C LYS A 115 -2.57 10.34 12.39
N ASN A 116 -3.50 10.73 11.52
CA ASN A 116 -4.83 10.11 11.44
C ASN A 116 -4.82 8.70 10.86
N GLN A 117 -3.76 8.28 10.17
CA GLN A 117 -3.68 6.94 9.61
C GLN A 117 -3.77 5.86 10.69
N LYS A 118 -3.28 6.11 11.90
CA LYS A 118 -3.38 5.18 13.06
C LYS A 118 -4.79 4.67 13.32
N LYS A 119 -5.79 5.49 13.05
CA LYS A 119 -7.20 5.15 13.31
C LYS A 119 -7.73 4.07 12.37
N TRP A 120 -7.12 3.93 11.21
CA TRP A 120 -7.61 3.09 10.13
C TRP A 120 -6.80 1.82 9.93
N ILE A 121 -5.53 1.80 10.31
CA ILE A 121 -4.72 0.59 10.26
C ILE A 121 -5.11 -0.37 11.39
N THR A 122 -4.99 -1.66 11.14
CA THR A 122 -5.40 -2.71 12.10
C THR A 122 -4.21 -3.35 12.81
N VAL A 123 -3.04 -3.35 12.18
CA VAL A 123 -1.82 -3.89 12.77
C VAL A 123 -1.17 -2.83 13.65
N LYS A 124 -1.00 -3.13 14.93
CA LYS A 124 -0.50 -2.18 15.93
C LYS A 124 0.99 -1.87 15.82
N ASN A 125 1.73 -2.71 15.12
CA ASN A 125 3.16 -2.49 14.89
C ASN A 125 3.34 -1.44 13.78
N HIS A 126 3.36 -0.19 14.16
CA HIS A 126 3.54 0.95 13.27
C HIS A 126 4.70 1.82 13.74
N LEU A 127 5.08 2.80 12.90
CA LEU A 127 6.18 3.72 13.21
C LEU A 127 5.77 4.74 14.27
N ASP A 128 6.76 5.32 14.95
CA ASP A 128 6.57 6.43 15.88
C ASP A 128 6.48 7.76 15.12
N ASP A 129 5.91 8.77 15.75
CA ASP A 129 5.76 10.09 15.14
C ASP A 129 7.12 10.74 14.76
N GLU A 130 8.20 10.40 15.48
CA GLU A 130 9.55 10.87 15.17
C GLU A 130 10.08 10.30 13.85
N ASP A 131 9.62 9.13 13.45
CA ASP A 131 10.02 8.47 12.21
C ASP A 131 9.54 9.21 10.96
N TRP A 132 8.66 10.19 11.11
CA TRP A 132 8.26 11.09 10.02
C TRP A 132 9.44 11.77 9.32
N LYS A 133 10.54 11.98 10.04
CA LYS A 133 11.75 12.63 9.52
C LYS A 133 12.56 11.72 8.61
N LEU A 134 12.35 10.42 8.68
CA LEU A 134 13.04 9.45 7.84
C LEU A 134 12.61 9.57 6.37
N SER A 135 13.48 9.18 5.45
CA SER A 135 13.11 9.04 4.05
C SER A 135 12.04 7.94 3.89
N TYR A 136 11.32 7.95 2.77
CA TYR A 136 10.31 6.91 2.51
C TYR A 136 10.91 5.50 2.50
N SER A 137 12.13 5.35 1.99
CA SER A 137 12.83 4.07 2.01
C SER A 137 13.14 3.59 3.43
N GLU A 138 13.65 4.49 4.27
CA GLU A 138 13.93 4.18 5.68
C GLU A 138 12.65 3.86 6.45
N GLN A 139 11.57 4.59 6.20
CA GLN A 139 10.26 4.29 6.78
C GLN A 139 9.78 2.91 6.39
N SER A 140 9.87 2.55 5.11
CA SER A 140 9.48 1.22 4.62
C SER A 140 10.35 0.12 5.22
N GLN A 141 11.66 0.33 5.31
CA GLN A 141 12.56 -0.65 5.92
C GLN A 141 12.18 -0.89 7.38
N LYS A 142 12.03 0.17 8.15
CA LYS A 142 11.66 0.07 9.57
C LYS A 142 10.30 -0.59 9.76
N LEU A 143 9.32 -0.25 8.92
CA LEU A 143 7.98 -0.84 8.98
C LEU A 143 8.02 -2.36 8.73
N LEU A 144 8.81 -2.80 7.77
CA LEU A 144 8.97 -4.23 7.49
C LEU A 144 9.70 -4.94 8.63
N ASP A 145 10.74 -4.33 9.18
CA ASP A 145 11.53 -4.92 10.28
C ASP A 145 10.67 -5.20 11.51
N ILE A 146 9.76 -4.30 11.86
CA ILE A 146 8.88 -4.47 13.03
C ILE A 146 7.69 -5.41 12.77
N ASN A 147 7.42 -5.77 11.51
CA ASN A 147 6.32 -6.65 11.11
C ASN A 147 6.79 -8.00 10.54
N SER A 148 8.07 -8.23 10.51
CA SER A 148 8.63 -9.50 10.01
C SER A 148 8.72 -10.59 11.09
#